data_03c0027712914e542a90cb4845e75e7b
#
_entry.id   03c0027712914e542a90cb4845e75e7b
#
_cell.length_a   1.000
_cell.length_b   1.000
_cell.length_c   1.000
_cell.angle_alpha   90.00
_cell.angle_beta   90.00
_cell.angle_gamma   90.00
#
_symmetry.space_group_name_H-M   'P 1'
#
loop_
_entity.id
_entity.type
_entity.pdbx_description
1 polymer ?
#
loop_
_entity_poly.entity_id
_entity_poly.type
_entity_poly.pdbx_seq_one_letter_code
_entity_poly.pdbx_strand_id
1 'polypeptide(L)'
;MSQISVTPWPRDDARAVILIELRRRIGEFMLVGAHARDIVCRDVVGLDRGMPSTSDLDVAVAISTSGPDYAQRVSRLEGRGTSSRMRFTIPDEAGVPGVSSTPIDVIPYGPGVLDPANIPLDAERSLDATGMAEAASCAIAVQVRSDLVVSIPPLHALMALKLLAYGLRVTLGELKDARDLDLLLDATSRGPLAEDDCYAHASAAPADLDFDLDLIGPWLAGARAHRDFGEPITRRILASCTSALAGHVAGRPYAGVGAADRQLREAQLEAFVLGVGADPIPDLEPWPPRLEDPR
;
A
#
# COMPACT_ATOMS: atom_id res chain seq x y z
N MET A 1 5.43 16.27 -7.47
CA MET A 1 4.88 14.90 -7.63
C MET A 1 4.45 14.73 -9.07
N SER A 2 4.94 13.70 -9.75
CA SER A 2 4.42 13.33 -11.07
C SER A 2 3.03 12.73 -10.90
N GLN A 3 2.09 13.14 -11.77
CA GLN A 3 0.73 12.61 -11.77
C GLN A 3 0.61 11.49 -12.80
N ILE A 4 0.05 10.36 -12.37
CA ILE A 4 -0.21 9.21 -13.24
C ILE A 4 -1.69 9.24 -13.62
N SER A 5 -1.98 9.10 -14.90
CA SER A 5 -3.36 8.93 -15.38
C SER A 5 -3.61 7.46 -15.65
N VAL A 6 -4.69 6.95 -15.10
CA VAL A 6 -5.16 5.58 -15.35
C VAL A 6 -6.48 5.60 -16.11
N THR A 7 -7.00 4.44 -16.51
CA THR A 7 -8.34 4.35 -17.11
C THR A 7 -9.37 4.98 -16.17
N PRO A 8 -10.10 6.01 -16.62
CA PRO A 8 -11.01 6.75 -15.76
C PRO A 8 -12.10 5.86 -15.17
N TRP A 9 -12.32 5.98 -13.87
CA TRP A 9 -13.45 5.32 -13.22
C TRP A 9 -14.78 5.88 -13.73
N PRO A 10 -15.84 5.07 -13.82
CA PRO A 10 -17.18 5.54 -14.15
C PRO A 10 -17.64 6.69 -13.25
N ARG A 11 -18.49 7.57 -13.75
CA ARG A 11 -19.00 8.72 -12.98
C ARG A 11 -19.80 8.31 -11.74
N ASP A 12 -20.47 7.17 -11.83
CA ASP A 12 -21.30 6.55 -10.79
C ASP A 12 -20.54 5.53 -9.93
N ASP A 13 -19.22 5.43 -10.09
CA ASP A 13 -18.40 4.58 -9.22
C ASP A 13 -18.53 5.03 -7.76
N ALA A 14 -19.10 4.18 -6.93
CA ALA A 14 -19.38 4.49 -5.53
C ALA A 14 -18.10 4.87 -4.75
N ARG A 15 -16.95 4.28 -5.11
CA ARG A 15 -15.66 4.60 -4.49
C ARG A 15 -15.25 6.03 -4.78
N ALA A 16 -15.40 6.48 -6.03
CA ALA A 16 -15.08 7.85 -6.40
C ALA A 16 -15.95 8.85 -5.64
N VAL A 17 -17.24 8.57 -5.52
CA VAL A 17 -18.17 9.42 -4.75
C VAL A 17 -17.76 9.49 -3.28
N ILE A 18 -17.46 8.34 -2.68
CA ILE A 18 -17.00 8.28 -1.27
C ILE A 18 -15.71 9.10 -1.08
N LEU A 19 -14.72 8.94 -1.96
CA LEU A 19 -13.43 9.64 -1.85
C LEU A 19 -13.58 11.17 -2.01
N ILE A 20 -14.43 11.63 -2.92
CA ILE A 20 -14.73 13.06 -3.09
C ILE A 20 -15.41 13.62 -1.84
N GLU A 21 -16.42 12.94 -1.34
CA GLU A 21 -17.15 13.39 -0.14
C GLU A 21 -16.24 13.35 1.09
N LEU A 22 -15.40 12.34 1.21
CA LEU A 22 -14.41 12.23 2.27
C LEU A 22 -13.43 13.41 2.23
N ARG A 23 -12.86 13.73 1.05
CA ARG A 23 -11.97 14.88 0.88
C ARG A 23 -12.64 16.19 1.29
N ARG A 24 -13.90 16.39 0.94
CA ARG A 24 -14.68 17.58 1.34
C ARG A 24 -14.81 17.71 2.87
N ARG A 25 -14.88 16.58 3.59
CA ARG A 25 -15.09 16.56 5.04
C ARG A 25 -13.80 16.63 5.85
N ILE A 26 -12.79 15.83 5.48
CA ILE A 26 -11.55 15.71 6.25
C ILE A 26 -10.34 16.38 5.59
N GLY A 27 -10.50 16.95 4.39
CA GLY A 27 -9.39 17.50 3.59
C GLY A 27 -8.54 16.43 2.93
N GLU A 28 -7.27 16.75 2.66
CA GLU A 28 -6.36 15.81 1.97
C GLU A 28 -6.04 14.60 2.83
N PHE A 29 -5.95 13.45 2.17
CA PHE A 29 -5.58 12.17 2.75
C PHE A 29 -4.80 11.33 1.74
N MET A 30 -4.11 10.31 2.23
CA MET A 30 -3.52 9.25 1.43
C MET A 30 -4.43 8.01 1.50
N LEU A 31 -4.85 7.47 0.36
CA LEU A 31 -5.56 6.21 0.29
C LEU A 31 -4.57 5.08 0.55
N VAL A 32 -4.91 4.16 1.43
CA VAL A 32 -4.08 3.01 1.81
C VAL A 32 -4.88 1.71 1.74
N GLY A 33 -4.34 0.62 2.26
CA GLY A 33 -5.04 -0.66 2.35
C GLY A 33 -5.34 -1.31 0.99
N ALA A 34 -6.45 -2.04 0.93
CA ALA A 34 -6.79 -2.85 -0.24
C ALA A 34 -7.16 -2.01 -1.47
N HIS A 35 -7.82 -0.86 -1.29
CA HIS A 35 -8.16 0.01 -2.41
C HIS A 35 -6.92 0.64 -3.06
N ALA A 36 -5.91 1.06 -2.27
CA ALA A 36 -4.65 1.55 -2.81
C ALA A 36 -3.91 0.45 -3.57
N ARG A 37 -3.84 -0.77 -3.00
CA ARG A 37 -3.28 -1.95 -3.67
C ARG A 37 -3.96 -2.21 -5.02
N ASP A 38 -5.29 -2.18 -5.06
CA ASP A 38 -6.05 -2.48 -6.28
C ASP A 38 -5.78 -1.43 -7.38
N ILE A 39 -5.70 -0.15 -7.01
CA ILE A 39 -5.33 0.92 -7.95
C ILE A 39 -3.90 0.68 -8.47
N VAL A 40 -2.94 0.44 -7.58
CA VAL A 40 -1.54 0.22 -8.00
C VAL A 40 -1.42 -1.02 -8.87
N CYS A 41 -1.91 -2.16 -8.42
CA CYS A 41 -1.72 -3.42 -9.14
C CYS A 41 -2.48 -3.45 -10.48
N ARG A 42 -3.76 -3.06 -10.48
CA ARG A 42 -4.61 -3.17 -11.66
C ARG A 42 -4.50 -1.94 -12.57
N ASP A 43 -4.68 -0.74 -11.99
CA ASP A 43 -4.90 0.46 -12.79
C ASP A 43 -3.56 1.12 -13.19
N VAL A 44 -2.51 1.01 -12.36
CA VAL A 44 -1.19 1.58 -12.66
C VAL A 44 -0.28 0.56 -13.33
N VAL A 45 -0.12 -0.63 -12.76
CA VAL A 45 0.77 -1.68 -13.27
C VAL A 45 0.13 -2.44 -14.45
N GLY A 46 -1.20 -2.57 -14.46
CA GLY A 46 -1.92 -3.34 -15.49
C GLY A 46 -1.95 -4.84 -15.19
N LEU A 47 -1.87 -5.24 -13.92
CA LEU A 47 -1.92 -6.65 -13.54
C LEU A 47 -3.31 -7.23 -13.81
N ASP A 48 -3.40 -8.14 -14.78
CA ASP A 48 -4.63 -8.86 -15.11
C ASP A 48 -4.85 -10.04 -14.16
N ARG A 49 -5.26 -9.74 -12.94
CA ARG A 49 -5.52 -10.74 -11.90
C ARG A 49 -6.69 -10.31 -11.04
N GLY A 50 -7.52 -11.28 -10.62
CA GLY A 50 -8.64 -11.03 -9.73
C GLY A 50 -8.20 -10.45 -8.38
N MET A 51 -8.80 -9.31 -7.99
CA MET A 51 -8.53 -8.66 -6.71
C MET A 51 -9.54 -9.13 -5.65
N PRO A 52 -9.10 -9.45 -4.42
CA PRO A 52 -10.03 -9.72 -3.32
C PRO A 52 -10.86 -8.47 -3.02
N SER A 53 -12.18 -8.64 -2.95
CA SER A 53 -13.06 -7.52 -2.58
C SER A 53 -12.84 -7.11 -1.14
N THR A 54 -12.95 -5.81 -0.88
CA THR A 54 -13.01 -5.22 0.46
C THR A 54 -14.26 -4.38 0.59
N SER A 55 -14.82 -4.33 1.81
CA SER A 55 -16.02 -3.54 2.12
C SER A 55 -15.69 -2.25 2.85
N ASP A 56 -14.46 -2.08 3.29
CA ASP A 56 -13.97 -0.94 4.06
C ASP A 56 -12.95 -0.13 3.26
N LEU A 57 -12.88 1.15 3.57
CA LEU A 57 -11.96 2.10 2.97
C LEU A 57 -10.94 2.53 4.01
N ASP A 58 -9.67 2.30 3.74
CA ASP A 58 -8.58 2.73 4.60
C ASP A 58 -7.96 4.02 4.06
N VAL A 59 -7.89 5.07 4.88
CA VAL A 59 -7.21 6.33 4.54
C VAL A 59 -6.28 6.78 5.65
N ALA A 60 -5.19 7.43 5.28
CA ALA A 60 -4.25 8.01 6.23
C ALA A 60 -4.29 9.54 6.15
N VAL A 61 -4.35 10.21 7.30
CA VAL A 61 -4.41 11.68 7.41
C VAL A 61 -3.20 12.23 8.14
N ALA A 62 -2.58 13.26 7.55
CA ALA A 62 -1.45 13.92 8.16
C ALA A 62 -1.89 14.77 9.35
N ILE A 63 -1.26 14.59 10.49
CA ILE A 63 -1.44 15.41 11.70
C ILE A 63 -0.15 16.17 11.94
N SER A 64 -0.23 17.50 11.89
CA SER A 64 0.89 18.38 12.18
C SER A 64 0.85 18.84 13.63
N THR A 65 1.99 19.32 14.13
CA THR A 65 2.09 19.86 15.51
C THR A 65 1.38 21.19 15.68
N SER A 66 1.10 21.91 14.59
CA SER A 66 0.52 23.27 14.59
C SER A 66 -0.81 23.40 13.84
N GLY A 67 -1.30 22.28 13.25
CA GLY A 67 -2.56 22.24 12.50
C GLY A 67 -3.73 21.66 13.30
N PRO A 68 -4.85 21.37 12.62
CA PRO A 68 -5.96 20.64 13.21
C PRO A 68 -5.48 19.29 13.77
N ASP A 69 -5.89 18.99 15.00
CA ASP A 69 -5.66 17.68 15.58
C ASP A 69 -6.55 16.59 14.92
N TYR A 70 -6.33 15.34 15.29
CA TYR A 70 -7.06 14.21 14.72
C TYR A 70 -8.58 14.35 14.96
N ALA A 71 -9.00 14.74 16.16
CA ALA A 71 -10.42 14.88 16.51
C ALA A 71 -11.11 15.95 15.65
N GLN A 72 -10.44 17.07 15.41
CA GLN A 72 -10.93 18.12 14.51
C GLN A 72 -11.02 17.63 13.05
N ARG A 73 -10.04 16.86 12.57
CA ARG A 73 -10.05 16.29 11.23
C ARG A 73 -11.24 15.39 10.97
N VAL A 74 -11.58 14.52 11.92
CA VAL A 74 -12.66 13.53 11.77
C VAL A 74 -14.01 14.02 12.29
N SER A 75 -14.11 15.23 12.81
CA SER A 75 -15.32 15.75 13.48
C SER A 75 -16.57 15.80 12.59
N ARG A 76 -16.40 15.78 11.28
CA ARG A 76 -17.49 15.77 10.28
C ARG A 76 -17.87 14.37 9.80
N LEU A 77 -17.25 13.34 10.35
CA LEU A 77 -17.60 11.95 10.08
C LEU A 77 -18.46 11.42 11.24
N GLU A 78 -19.32 10.46 10.95
CA GLU A 78 -20.07 9.75 11.99
C GLU A 78 -19.21 8.61 12.54
N GLY A 79 -18.89 8.68 13.85
CA GLY A 79 -18.31 7.56 14.55
C GLY A 79 -19.32 6.40 14.58
N ARG A 80 -19.00 5.26 14.00
CA ARG A 80 -19.76 4.05 14.28
C ARG A 80 -19.51 3.69 15.73
N GLY A 81 -20.54 3.77 16.57
CA GLY A 81 -20.57 3.56 18.02
C GLY A 81 -20.04 2.21 18.51
N THR A 82 -18.96 1.76 17.93
CA THR A 82 -18.18 0.58 18.21
C THR A 82 -16.83 1.00 18.79
N SER A 83 -16.21 0.10 19.46
CA SER A 83 -14.96 0.11 20.17
C SER A 83 -13.73 0.75 19.47
N SER A 84 -13.80 1.21 18.22
CA SER A 84 -12.65 1.79 17.51
C SER A 84 -12.82 3.29 17.29
N ARG A 85 -11.88 4.08 17.81
CA ARG A 85 -11.79 5.54 17.64
C ARG A 85 -11.44 5.97 16.21
N MET A 86 -11.14 5.03 15.31
CA MET A 86 -10.69 5.31 13.94
C MET A 86 -11.68 4.85 12.88
N ARG A 87 -12.78 4.18 13.24
CA ARG A 87 -13.78 3.69 12.29
C ARG A 87 -14.98 4.60 12.23
N PHE A 88 -15.24 5.11 11.04
CA PHE A 88 -16.27 6.12 10.75
C PHE A 88 -17.14 5.69 9.58
N THR A 89 -18.18 6.48 9.34
CA THR A 89 -18.95 6.49 8.09
C THR A 89 -19.19 7.93 7.67
N ILE A 90 -19.56 8.14 6.42
CA ILE A 90 -20.05 9.43 5.93
C ILE A 90 -21.52 9.54 6.32
N PRO A 91 -21.98 10.65 6.94
CA PRO A 91 -23.40 10.88 7.21
C PRO A 91 -24.26 10.79 5.96
N ASP A 92 -25.51 10.34 6.11
CA ASP A 92 -26.44 10.05 4.99
C ASP A 92 -26.93 11.31 4.24
N GLU A 93 -26.52 12.50 4.68
CA GLU A 93 -26.79 13.77 4.00
C GLU A 93 -26.31 13.79 2.53
N ALA A 94 -25.41 12.89 2.19
CA ALA A 94 -24.89 12.76 0.81
C ALA A 94 -25.94 12.21 -0.19
N GLY A 95 -27.02 11.55 0.30
CA GLY A 95 -28.10 11.01 -0.53
C GLY A 95 -27.68 9.99 -1.59
N VAL A 96 -26.46 9.43 -1.45
CA VAL A 96 -25.89 8.48 -2.42
C VAL A 96 -25.95 7.08 -1.85
N PRO A 97 -26.69 6.15 -2.50
CA PRO A 97 -26.79 4.78 -2.01
C PRO A 97 -25.43 4.12 -1.80
N GLY A 98 -25.24 3.51 -0.63
CA GLY A 98 -24.01 2.80 -0.29
C GLY A 98 -22.89 3.65 0.33
N VAL A 99 -22.93 4.98 0.20
CA VAL A 99 -21.90 5.87 0.77
C VAL A 99 -21.97 5.90 2.31
N SER A 100 -23.15 6.07 2.88
CA SER A 100 -23.37 6.12 4.33
C SER A 100 -23.11 4.79 5.05
N SER A 101 -23.13 3.66 4.32
CA SER A 101 -22.91 2.33 4.90
C SER A 101 -21.46 1.85 4.83
N THR A 102 -20.62 2.47 4.03
CA THR A 102 -19.22 2.06 3.85
C THR A 102 -18.39 2.43 5.09
N PRO A 103 -17.79 1.45 5.78
CA PRO A 103 -16.87 1.73 6.87
C PRO A 103 -15.60 2.41 6.34
N ILE A 104 -15.13 3.43 7.05
CA ILE A 104 -13.91 4.15 6.71
C ILE A 104 -12.99 4.10 7.93
N ASP A 105 -11.82 3.50 7.76
CA ASP A 105 -10.78 3.54 8.77
C ASP A 105 -9.85 4.71 8.47
N VAL A 106 -9.78 5.68 9.42
CA VAL A 106 -8.98 6.90 9.28
C VAL A 106 -7.76 6.81 10.19
N ILE A 107 -6.58 6.67 9.59
CA ILE A 107 -5.32 6.42 10.29
C ILE A 107 -4.54 7.73 10.40
N PRO A 108 -4.26 8.25 11.61
CA PRO A 108 -3.41 9.43 11.76
C PRO A 108 -1.94 9.08 11.55
N TYR A 109 -1.18 9.99 10.94
CA TYR A 109 0.29 9.90 10.83
C TYR A 109 0.95 11.29 10.87
N GLY A 110 2.26 11.33 10.95
CA GLY A 110 3.05 12.56 10.88
C GLY A 110 3.46 13.10 12.25
N PRO A 111 4.09 14.30 12.28
CA PRO A 111 4.78 14.80 13.47
C PRO A 111 3.83 15.16 14.65
N GLY A 112 2.53 15.27 14.41
CA GLY A 112 1.52 15.43 15.47
C GLY A 112 1.13 14.13 16.16
N VAL A 113 1.61 12.97 15.67
CA VAL A 113 1.38 11.66 16.30
C VAL A 113 2.58 11.31 17.17
N LEU A 114 2.40 11.34 18.50
CA LEU A 114 3.48 11.19 19.46
C LEU A 114 4.13 9.80 19.44
N ASP A 115 3.31 8.76 19.31
CA ASP A 115 3.75 7.37 19.26
C ASP A 115 3.04 6.64 18.11
N PRO A 116 3.61 6.64 16.91
CA PRO A 116 2.99 5.96 15.76
C PRO A 116 2.92 4.44 15.90
N ALA A 117 3.76 3.84 16.75
CA ALA A 117 3.74 2.40 17.00
C ALA A 117 2.62 1.96 17.94
N ASN A 118 1.97 2.91 18.65
CA ASN A 118 0.98 2.58 19.67
C ASN A 118 -0.13 3.63 19.73
N ILE A 119 -0.90 3.78 18.66
CA ILE A 119 -2.04 4.70 18.61
C ILE A 119 -3.27 4.04 19.24
N PRO A 120 -3.83 4.57 20.34
CA PRO A 120 -4.95 3.92 21.02
C PRO A 120 -6.22 3.85 20.15
N LEU A 121 -6.71 2.65 19.90
CA LEU A 121 -8.00 2.39 19.25
C LEU A 121 -9.15 2.38 20.27
N ASP A 122 -8.92 1.73 21.39
CA ASP A 122 -9.83 1.64 22.55
C ASP A 122 -9.01 1.40 23.85
N ALA A 123 -9.63 0.87 24.89
CA ALA A 123 -8.96 0.61 26.17
C ALA A 123 -7.93 -0.54 26.14
N GLU A 124 -8.06 -1.46 25.18
CA GLU A 124 -7.29 -2.70 25.13
C GLU A 124 -6.45 -2.84 23.86
N ARG A 125 -6.79 -2.08 22.81
CA ARG A 125 -6.18 -2.23 21.47
C ARG A 125 -5.53 -0.94 21.01
N SER A 126 -4.41 -1.10 20.34
CA SER A 126 -3.72 -0.01 19.63
C SER A 126 -3.49 -0.38 18.16
N LEU A 127 -3.27 0.65 17.35
CA LEU A 127 -2.84 0.57 15.97
C LEU A 127 -1.36 0.94 15.90
N ASP A 128 -0.60 0.18 15.16
CA ASP A 128 0.74 0.55 14.72
C ASP A 128 0.64 1.19 13.32
N ALA A 129 0.90 2.48 13.25
CA ALA A 129 0.97 3.27 12.01
C ALA A 129 2.42 3.57 11.60
N THR A 130 3.39 2.82 12.13
CA THR A 130 4.80 2.92 11.72
C THR A 130 4.91 2.75 10.21
N GLY A 131 5.71 3.60 9.57
CA GLY A 131 5.91 3.59 8.13
C GLY A 131 4.91 4.43 7.33
N MET A 132 3.81 4.91 7.94
CA MET A 132 2.82 5.71 7.22
C MET A 132 3.37 7.08 6.79
N ALA A 133 4.24 7.71 7.59
CA ALA A 133 4.86 8.99 7.24
C ALA A 133 5.85 8.83 6.08
N GLU A 134 6.63 7.77 6.09
CA GLU A 134 7.57 7.40 5.03
C GLU A 134 6.81 7.06 3.74
N ALA A 135 5.77 6.25 3.83
CA ALA A 135 4.91 5.93 2.69
C ALA A 135 4.25 7.19 2.09
N ALA A 136 3.87 8.15 2.93
CA ALA A 136 3.31 9.41 2.47
C ALA A 136 4.38 10.31 1.80
N SER A 137 5.64 10.25 2.25
CA SER A 137 6.73 11.04 1.65
C SER A 137 7.05 10.62 0.22
N CYS A 138 6.89 9.34 -0.11
CA CYS A 138 7.10 8.79 -1.44
C CYS A 138 5.79 8.55 -2.22
N ALA A 139 4.63 8.98 -1.68
CA ALA A 139 3.33 8.74 -2.30
C ALA A 139 3.23 9.33 -3.71
N ILE A 140 2.51 8.63 -4.57
CA ILE A 140 2.22 9.02 -5.96
C ILE A 140 0.82 9.61 -6.08
N ALA A 141 0.63 10.54 -7.02
CA ALA A 141 -0.68 11.09 -7.34
C ALA A 141 -1.26 10.34 -8.54
N VAL A 142 -2.42 9.68 -8.34
CA VAL A 142 -3.09 8.92 -9.40
C VAL A 142 -4.41 9.60 -9.75
N GLN A 143 -4.56 10.00 -11.01
CA GLN A 143 -5.82 10.52 -11.53
C GLN A 143 -6.74 9.37 -11.91
N VAL A 144 -7.68 9.06 -11.04
CA VAL A 144 -8.67 7.99 -11.24
C VAL A 144 -9.94 8.50 -11.94
N ARG A 145 -10.14 9.81 -11.97
CA ARG A 145 -11.22 10.49 -12.69
C ARG A 145 -10.81 11.94 -13.00
N SER A 146 -11.43 12.60 -13.98
CA SER A 146 -11.07 13.97 -14.37
C SER A 146 -11.12 14.99 -13.22
N ASP A 147 -11.96 14.74 -12.21
CA ASP A 147 -12.16 15.58 -11.02
C ASP A 147 -11.63 14.93 -9.74
N LEU A 148 -10.95 13.78 -9.82
CA LEU A 148 -10.45 13.05 -8.67
C LEU A 148 -9.01 12.54 -8.89
N VAL A 149 -8.08 13.17 -8.19
CA VAL A 149 -6.72 12.69 -8.02
C VAL A 149 -6.60 12.14 -6.60
N VAL A 150 -6.08 10.94 -6.44
CA VAL A 150 -5.83 10.31 -5.13
C VAL A 150 -4.33 10.18 -4.88
N SER A 151 -3.91 10.44 -3.65
CA SER A 151 -2.55 10.15 -3.18
C SER A 151 -2.52 8.71 -2.68
N ILE A 152 -1.61 7.90 -3.18
CA ILE A 152 -1.45 6.49 -2.77
C ILE A 152 0.03 6.14 -2.58
N PRO A 153 0.38 5.21 -1.66
CA PRO A 153 1.74 4.68 -1.58
C PRO A 153 2.11 3.97 -2.87
N PRO A 154 3.34 4.11 -3.38
CA PRO A 154 3.83 3.31 -4.50
C PRO A 154 3.95 1.83 -4.11
N LEU A 155 4.17 0.96 -5.10
CA LEU A 155 4.18 -0.49 -4.95
C LEU A 155 5.08 -0.98 -3.80
N HIS A 156 6.35 -0.54 -3.76
CA HIS A 156 7.30 -0.91 -2.71
C HIS A 156 6.88 -0.43 -1.31
N ALA A 157 6.24 0.73 -1.22
CA ALA A 157 5.75 1.25 0.05
C ALA A 157 4.51 0.48 0.53
N LEU A 158 3.61 0.06 -0.36
CA LEU A 158 2.51 -0.84 -0.02
C LEU A 158 3.03 -2.19 0.49
N MET A 159 4.07 -2.76 -0.15
CA MET A 159 4.73 -3.98 0.32
C MET A 159 5.31 -3.80 1.73
N ALA A 160 6.05 -2.71 1.96
CA ALA A 160 6.63 -2.39 3.27
C ALA A 160 5.56 -2.30 4.37
N LEU A 161 4.47 -1.56 4.13
CA LEU A 161 3.35 -1.43 5.06
C LEU A 161 2.66 -2.78 5.33
N LYS A 162 2.51 -3.63 4.30
CA LYS A 162 1.91 -4.96 4.46
C LYS A 162 2.81 -5.92 5.23
N LEU A 163 4.13 -5.84 5.06
CA LEU A 163 5.09 -6.62 5.83
C LEU A 163 5.10 -6.20 7.30
N LEU A 164 5.06 -4.91 7.60
CA LEU A 164 4.92 -4.40 8.97
C LEU A 164 3.62 -4.89 9.61
N ALA A 165 2.50 -4.79 8.90
CA ALA A 165 1.20 -5.25 9.39
C ALA A 165 1.16 -6.77 9.60
N TYR A 166 1.74 -7.55 8.67
CA TYR A 166 1.86 -9.00 8.79
C TYR A 166 2.65 -9.41 10.04
N GLY A 167 3.82 -8.79 10.28
CA GLY A 167 4.66 -9.09 11.44
C GLY A 167 3.93 -8.94 12.78
N LEU A 168 2.99 -7.98 12.86
CA LEU A 168 2.16 -7.78 14.04
C LEU A 168 1.01 -8.80 14.13
N ARG A 169 0.31 -9.04 13.01
CA ARG A 169 -0.94 -9.81 12.98
C ARG A 169 -0.74 -11.32 12.91
N VAL A 170 0.40 -11.78 12.42
CA VAL A 170 0.71 -13.22 12.36
C VAL A 170 0.69 -13.87 13.73
N THR A 171 1.11 -13.17 14.78
CA THR A 171 1.05 -13.64 16.17
C THR A 171 -0.37 -13.78 16.69
N LEU A 172 -1.33 -13.11 16.05
CA LEU A 172 -2.77 -13.20 16.33
C LEU A 172 -3.49 -14.19 15.41
N GLY A 173 -2.78 -14.91 14.55
CA GLY A 173 -3.33 -15.85 13.58
C GLY A 173 -4.02 -15.18 12.38
N GLU A 174 -3.85 -13.87 12.17
CA GLU A 174 -4.41 -13.13 11.04
C GLU A 174 -3.46 -13.15 9.85
N LEU A 175 -3.92 -13.73 8.73
CA LEU A 175 -3.10 -13.93 7.53
C LEU A 175 -3.57 -13.11 6.31
N LYS A 176 -4.43 -12.11 6.50
CA LYS A 176 -4.98 -11.31 5.38
C LYS A 176 -3.89 -10.57 4.60
N ASP A 177 -2.86 -10.08 5.31
CA ASP A 177 -1.77 -9.33 4.68
C ASP A 177 -0.91 -10.20 3.75
N ALA A 178 -0.81 -11.52 4.00
CA ALA A 178 -0.12 -12.44 3.10
C ALA A 178 -0.79 -12.54 1.71
N ARG A 179 -2.12 -12.39 1.63
CA ARG A 179 -2.83 -12.35 0.33
C ARG A 179 -2.51 -11.08 -0.45
N ASP A 180 -2.43 -9.96 0.26
CA ASP A 180 -2.10 -8.69 -0.37
C ASP A 180 -0.64 -8.71 -0.87
N LEU A 181 0.26 -9.31 -0.11
CA LEU A 181 1.66 -9.50 -0.50
C LEU A 181 1.81 -10.39 -1.73
N ASP A 182 1.00 -11.45 -1.88
CA ASP A 182 0.99 -12.29 -3.08
C ASP A 182 0.69 -11.47 -4.35
N LEU A 183 -0.28 -10.57 -4.30
CA LEU A 183 -0.61 -9.69 -5.42
C LEU A 183 0.46 -8.63 -5.66
N LEU A 184 1.01 -8.05 -4.60
CA LEU A 184 2.04 -7.03 -4.70
C LEU A 184 3.35 -7.62 -5.25
N LEU A 185 3.71 -8.85 -4.88
CA LEU A 185 4.86 -9.56 -5.47
C LEU A 185 4.69 -9.77 -6.98
N ASP A 186 3.51 -10.23 -7.43
CA ASP A 186 3.25 -10.32 -8.87
C ASP A 186 3.36 -8.96 -9.56
N ALA A 187 2.86 -7.90 -8.92
CA ALA A 187 2.89 -6.57 -9.50
C ALA A 187 4.28 -5.94 -9.60
N THR A 188 5.30 -6.50 -8.91
CA THR A 188 6.68 -5.99 -9.02
C THR A 188 7.35 -6.34 -10.35
N SER A 189 6.92 -7.41 -11.02
CA SER A 189 7.59 -7.95 -12.21
C SER A 189 6.65 -8.15 -13.40
N ARG A 190 5.35 -8.04 -13.21
CA ARG A 190 4.36 -8.30 -14.26
C ARG A 190 3.60 -7.05 -14.64
N GLY A 191 3.36 -6.92 -15.93
CA GLY A 191 2.72 -5.77 -16.54
C GLY A 191 3.75 -4.78 -17.12
N PRO A 192 3.35 -4.03 -18.15
CA PRO A 192 4.28 -3.25 -18.98
C PRO A 192 5.18 -2.32 -18.17
N LEU A 193 4.61 -1.61 -17.20
CA LEU A 193 5.36 -0.64 -16.39
C LEU A 193 6.40 -1.33 -15.47
N ALA A 194 6.06 -2.47 -14.89
CA ALA A 194 6.96 -3.21 -14.03
C ALA A 194 8.07 -3.90 -14.83
N GLU A 195 7.74 -4.44 -15.99
CA GLU A 195 8.70 -5.05 -16.91
C GLU A 195 9.72 -4.02 -17.41
N ASP A 196 9.26 -2.84 -17.86
CA ASP A 196 10.12 -1.74 -18.30
C ASP A 196 11.07 -1.30 -17.17
N ASP A 197 10.59 -1.19 -15.95
CA ASP A 197 11.39 -0.84 -14.76
C ASP A 197 12.46 -1.92 -14.47
N CYS A 198 12.08 -3.19 -14.54
CA CYS A 198 13.01 -4.30 -14.37
C CYS A 198 14.11 -4.29 -15.46
N TYR A 199 13.76 -4.09 -16.72
CA TYR A 199 14.75 -4.03 -17.82
C TYR A 199 15.69 -2.83 -17.66
N ALA A 200 15.18 -1.67 -17.27
CA ALA A 200 16.00 -0.48 -17.07
C ALA A 200 17.09 -0.67 -15.99
N HIS A 201 16.82 -1.50 -14.99
CA HIS A 201 17.71 -1.71 -13.84
C HIS A 201 18.34 -3.10 -13.77
N ALA A 202 18.10 -3.99 -14.76
CA ALA A 202 18.59 -5.37 -14.76
C ALA A 202 20.13 -5.47 -14.64
N SER A 203 20.87 -4.51 -15.22
CA SER A 203 22.33 -4.48 -15.16
C SER A 203 22.90 -4.15 -13.77
N ALA A 204 22.09 -3.55 -12.91
CA ALA A 204 22.46 -3.24 -11.51
C ALA A 204 22.09 -4.38 -10.56
N ALA A 205 21.29 -5.33 -11.01
CA ALA A 205 20.86 -6.46 -10.21
C ALA A 205 22.02 -7.42 -9.91
N PRO A 206 22.04 -8.07 -8.73
CA PRO A 206 22.99 -9.12 -8.42
C PRO A 206 22.96 -10.24 -9.46
N ALA A 207 24.14 -10.78 -9.81
CA ALA A 207 24.27 -11.83 -10.80
C ALA A 207 23.46 -13.10 -10.46
N ASP A 208 23.29 -13.37 -9.17
CA ASP A 208 22.52 -14.51 -8.68
C ASP A 208 21.02 -14.45 -9.03
N LEU A 209 20.51 -13.29 -9.44
CA LEU A 209 19.12 -13.14 -9.93
C LEU A 209 18.96 -13.53 -11.41
N ASP A 210 20.07 -13.85 -12.11
CA ASP A 210 20.15 -14.43 -13.48
C ASP A 210 19.23 -13.73 -14.51
N PHE A 211 19.09 -12.40 -14.41
CA PHE A 211 18.20 -11.59 -15.25
C PHE A 211 16.72 -12.03 -15.20
N ASP A 212 16.31 -12.80 -14.19
CA ASP A 212 14.92 -13.19 -13.99
C ASP A 212 14.09 -12.00 -13.50
N LEU A 213 13.14 -11.53 -14.33
CA LEU A 213 12.29 -10.39 -14.00
C LEU A 213 11.43 -10.67 -12.76
N ASP A 214 11.01 -11.91 -12.57
CA ASP A 214 10.24 -12.33 -11.39
C ASP A 214 11.04 -12.17 -10.08
N LEU A 215 12.37 -12.03 -10.16
CA LEU A 215 13.25 -11.76 -9.02
C LEU A 215 13.77 -10.32 -8.99
N ILE A 216 14.07 -9.73 -10.15
CA ILE A 216 14.55 -8.35 -10.27
C ILE A 216 13.50 -7.36 -9.73
N GLY A 217 12.22 -7.55 -10.08
CA GLY A 217 11.13 -6.67 -9.61
C GLY A 217 11.02 -6.61 -8.07
N PRO A 218 10.93 -7.74 -7.37
CA PRO A 218 10.96 -7.75 -5.90
C PRO A 218 12.25 -7.16 -5.31
N TRP A 219 13.42 -7.43 -5.91
CA TRP A 219 14.69 -6.85 -5.49
C TRP A 219 14.67 -5.30 -5.57
N LEU A 220 14.21 -4.74 -6.70
CA LEU A 220 14.05 -3.29 -6.86
C LEU A 220 13.07 -2.70 -5.84
N ALA A 221 11.97 -3.39 -5.59
CA ALA A 221 11.01 -2.97 -4.57
C ALA A 221 11.65 -2.94 -3.17
N GLY A 222 12.49 -3.92 -2.84
CA GLY A 222 13.28 -3.97 -1.60
C GLY A 222 14.25 -2.80 -1.49
N ALA A 223 15.02 -2.51 -2.54
CA ALA A 223 15.97 -1.40 -2.57
C ALA A 223 15.28 -0.03 -2.40
N ARG A 224 14.13 0.17 -3.07
CA ARG A 224 13.31 1.38 -2.88
C ARG A 224 12.74 1.48 -1.47
N ALA A 225 12.27 0.37 -0.91
CA ALA A 225 11.77 0.34 0.47
C ALA A 225 12.89 0.72 1.46
N HIS A 226 14.11 0.23 1.27
CA HIS A 226 15.25 0.63 2.08
C HIS A 226 15.53 2.13 2.00
N ARG A 227 15.58 2.67 0.79
CA ARG A 227 15.81 4.11 0.56
C ARG A 227 14.75 4.99 1.22
N ASP A 228 13.48 4.64 1.08
CA ASP A 228 12.36 5.53 1.44
C ASP A 228 11.93 5.36 2.90
N PHE A 229 12.15 4.20 3.53
CA PHE A 229 11.75 3.94 4.93
C PHE A 229 12.90 4.06 5.94
N GLY A 230 14.13 3.98 5.50
CA GLY A 230 15.31 4.09 6.35
C GLY A 230 15.53 2.90 7.31
N GLU A 231 16.70 2.86 7.91
CA GLU A 231 17.22 1.71 8.66
C GLU A 231 16.32 1.19 9.81
N PRO A 232 15.73 2.03 10.66
CA PRO A 232 14.93 1.51 11.79
C PRO A 232 13.69 0.74 11.36
N ILE A 233 13.00 1.23 10.32
CA ILE A 233 11.77 0.60 9.81
C ILE A 233 12.13 -0.61 8.97
N THR A 234 13.19 -0.51 8.17
CA THR A 234 13.69 -1.59 7.33
C THR A 234 14.05 -2.84 8.13
N ARG A 235 14.68 -2.69 9.30
CA ARG A 235 14.91 -3.81 10.22
C ARG A 235 13.63 -4.51 10.67
N ARG A 236 12.55 -3.76 10.91
CA ARG A 236 11.25 -4.36 11.24
C ARG A 236 10.64 -5.08 10.05
N ILE A 237 10.78 -4.52 8.84
CA ILE A 237 10.34 -5.18 7.59
C ILE A 237 11.08 -6.51 7.43
N LEU A 238 12.40 -6.52 7.57
CA LEU A 238 13.21 -7.75 7.48
C LEU A 238 12.80 -8.80 8.51
N ALA A 239 12.54 -8.38 9.75
CA ALA A 239 12.07 -9.29 10.79
C ALA A 239 10.71 -9.96 10.47
N SER A 240 9.91 -9.35 9.61
CA SER A 240 8.64 -9.91 9.14
C SER A 240 8.81 -10.88 7.95
N CYS A 241 9.93 -10.79 7.21
CA CYS A 241 10.25 -11.65 6.07
C CYS A 241 10.81 -13.00 6.56
N THR A 242 9.94 -13.85 7.08
CA THR A 242 10.31 -15.18 7.59
C THR A 242 9.92 -16.27 6.62
N SER A 243 10.50 -17.49 6.78
CA SER A 243 10.08 -18.67 6.02
C SER A 243 8.59 -19.01 6.21
N ALA A 244 8.01 -18.67 7.35
CA ALA A 244 6.58 -18.80 7.59
C ALA A 244 5.76 -17.86 6.69
N LEU A 245 6.24 -16.64 6.43
CA LEU A 245 5.59 -15.71 5.50
C LEU A 245 5.53 -16.31 4.09
N ALA A 246 6.63 -16.83 3.57
CA ALA A 246 6.66 -17.46 2.25
C ALA A 246 5.62 -18.60 2.15
N GLY A 247 5.53 -19.43 3.19
CA GLY A 247 4.50 -20.46 3.30
C GLY A 247 3.07 -19.91 3.33
N HIS A 248 2.84 -18.77 3.98
CA HIS A 248 1.52 -18.14 4.06
C HIS A 248 1.13 -17.43 2.76
N VAL A 249 2.08 -16.82 2.06
CA VAL A 249 1.86 -16.19 0.75
C VAL A 249 1.52 -17.25 -0.29
N ALA A 250 2.33 -18.32 -0.37
CA ALA A 250 2.16 -19.40 -1.33
C ALA A 250 1.05 -20.41 -0.98
N GLY A 251 0.72 -20.56 0.30
CA GLY A 251 -0.23 -21.58 0.78
C GLY A 251 -1.70 -21.20 0.68
N ARG A 252 -2.03 -20.03 0.10
CA ARG A 252 -3.43 -19.62 -0.06
C ARG A 252 -3.87 -19.74 -1.50
N PRO A 253 -4.71 -20.73 -1.81
CA PRO A 253 -5.16 -20.95 -3.16
C PRO A 253 -6.09 -19.82 -3.60
N TYR A 254 -5.63 -18.97 -4.48
CA TYR A 254 -6.47 -18.73 -5.63
C TYR A 254 -6.47 -20.07 -6.37
N ALA A 255 -7.65 -20.64 -6.68
CA ALA A 255 -7.79 -21.96 -7.23
C ALA A 255 -6.77 -22.19 -8.37
N GLY A 256 -5.84 -23.11 -8.17
CA GLY A 256 -4.83 -23.46 -9.17
C GLY A 256 -3.36 -23.36 -8.79
N VAL A 257 -3.00 -22.84 -7.62
CA VAL A 257 -1.62 -22.62 -7.17
C VAL A 257 -0.95 -23.93 -6.78
N GLY A 258 0.10 -24.34 -7.49
CA GLY A 258 0.87 -25.57 -7.29
C GLY A 258 2.17 -25.36 -6.48
N ALA A 259 2.94 -26.43 -6.30
CA ALA A 259 4.22 -26.40 -5.58
C ALA A 259 5.26 -25.46 -6.23
N ALA A 260 5.22 -25.28 -7.56
CA ALA A 260 6.07 -24.35 -8.29
C ALA A 260 5.85 -22.90 -7.86
N ASP A 261 4.61 -22.51 -7.55
CA ASP A 261 4.30 -21.16 -7.11
C ASP A 261 4.85 -20.88 -5.71
N ARG A 262 4.95 -21.90 -4.87
CA ARG A 262 5.56 -21.75 -3.54
C ARG A 262 7.05 -21.40 -3.65
N GLN A 263 7.80 -22.12 -4.47
CA GLN A 263 9.22 -21.85 -4.71
C GLN A 263 9.43 -20.45 -5.27
N LEU A 264 8.58 -20.04 -6.23
CA LEU A 264 8.66 -18.69 -6.78
C LEU A 264 8.43 -17.63 -5.69
N ARG A 265 7.42 -17.79 -4.83
CA ARG A 265 7.15 -16.82 -3.74
C ARG A 265 8.27 -16.76 -2.71
N GLU A 266 8.88 -17.89 -2.39
CA GLU A 266 10.07 -17.96 -1.53
C GLU A 266 11.22 -17.16 -2.16
N ALA A 267 11.54 -17.43 -3.43
CA ALA A 267 12.58 -16.71 -4.16
C ALA A 267 12.30 -15.20 -4.31
N GLN A 268 11.07 -14.82 -4.58
CA GLN A 268 10.66 -13.41 -4.65
C GLN A 268 10.82 -12.67 -3.32
N LEU A 269 10.47 -13.29 -2.20
CA LEU A 269 10.67 -12.71 -0.88
C LEU A 269 12.15 -12.63 -0.51
N GLU A 270 12.95 -13.62 -0.89
CA GLU A 270 14.42 -13.60 -0.73
C GLU A 270 15.04 -12.47 -1.57
N ALA A 271 14.59 -12.29 -2.81
CA ALA A 271 15.04 -11.19 -3.66
C ALA A 271 14.66 -9.82 -3.07
N PHE A 272 13.46 -9.67 -2.53
CA PHE A 272 13.06 -8.45 -1.82
C PHE A 272 13.98 -8.18 -0.61
N VAL A 273 14.25 -9.19 0.21
CA VAL A 273 15.16 -9.10 1.37
C VAL A 273 16.57 -8.69 0.92
N LEU A 274 17.05 -9.28 -0.18
CA LEU A 274 18.34 -8.93 -0.77
C LEU A 274 18.37 -7.46 -1.19
N GLY A 275 17.28 -6.97 -1.80
CA GLY A 275 17.13 -5.55 -2.17
C GLY A 275 17.12 -4.62 -0.98
N VAL A 276 16.43 -5.00 0.10
CA VAL A 276 16.42 -4.23 1.36
C VAL A 276 17.81 -4.14 1.99
N GLY A 277 18.65 -5.15 1.83
CA GLY A 277 20.04 -5.17 2.34
C GLY A 277 21.07 -4.65 1.35
N ALA A 278 20.67 -4.25 0.15
CA ALA A 278 21.60 -3.80 -0.89
C ALA A 278 22.20 -2.42 -0.59
N ASP A 279 23.41 -2.19 -1.10
CA ASP A 279 23.95 -0.84 -1.20
C ASP A 279 23.03 0.05 -2.05
N PRO A 280 23.02 1.37 -1.82
CA PRO A 280 22.21 2.29 -2.61
C PRO A 280 22.49 2.12 -4.11
N ILE A 281 21.44 1.83 -4.88
CA ILE A 281 21.56 1.71 -6.34
C ILE A 281 21.68 3.12 -6.91
N PRO A 282 22.79 3.44 -7.60
CA PRO A 282 22.94 4.73 -8.26
C PRO A 282 21.78 4.95 -9.25
N ASP A 283 21.26 6.16 -9.27
CA ASP A 283 20.21 6.59 -10.21
C ASP A 283 18.90 5.78 -10.15
N LEU A 284 18.65 5.04 -9.03
CA LEU A 284 17.37 4.38 -8.83
C LEU A 284 16.24 5.41 -8.76
N GLU A 285 15.50 5.52 -9.85
CA GLU A 285 14.39 6.48 -9.94
C GLU A 285 13.24 6.13 -8.95
N PRO A 286 12.48 7.16 -8.51
CA PRO A 286 11.22 6.91 -7.81
C PRO A 286 10.27 6.06 -8.67
N TRP A 287 9.59 5.13 -8.05
CA TRP A 287 8.57 4.34 -8.73
C TRP A 287 7.22 5.09 -8.76
N PRO A 288 6.45 5.03 -9.84
CA PRO A 288 6.82 4.45 -11.12
C PRO A 288 7.84 5.31 -11.85
N PRO A 289 8.66 4.69 -12.72
CA PRO A 289 9.59 5.44 -13.54
C PRO A 289 8.83 6.47 -14.37
N ARG A 290 9.48 7.59 -14.72
CA ARG A 290 8.85 8.60 -15.56
C ARG A 290 8.51 7.96 -16.90
N LEU A 291 7.23 7.76 -17.16
CA LEU A 291 6.78 7.44 -18.52
C LEU A 291 7.19 8.63 -19.38
N GLU A 292 8.14 8.43 -20.28
CA GLU A 292 8.35 9.40 -21.34
C GLU A 292 7.03 9.51 -22.10
N ASP A 293 6.57 10.74 -22.26
CA ASP A 293 5.33 11.06 -22.99
C ASP A 293 5.39 10.33 -24.35
N PRO A 294 4.48 9.41 -24.66
CA PRO A 294 4.53 8.73 -25.93
C PRO A 294 4.36 9.77 -27.03
N ARG A 295 5.45 10.04 -27.75
CA ARG A 295 5.51 10.98 -28.88
C ARG A 295 4.61 10.53 -30.01
#